data_68130c5763aff4bfeafc57dd6f63245c
#
_entry.id   68130c5763aff4bfeafc57dd6f63245c
#
_cell.length_a   1.000
_cell.length_b   1.000
_cell.length_c   1.000
_cell.angle_alpha   90.00
_cell.angle_beta   90.00
_cell.angle_gamma   90.00
#
_symmetry.space_group_name_H-M   'P 1'
#
loop_
_entity.id
_entity.type
_entity.pdbx_description
1 polymer ?
#
loop_
_entity_poly.entity_id
_entity_poly.type
_entity_poly.pdbx_seq_one_letter_code
_entity_poly.pdbx_strand_id
1 'polypeptide(L)'
;TSTVMANLTYWAAGAGATHYPVSVRAFRSFLIALNINEAGTPIPQKVKWSTEAATQAVPTSWDESSATVDAGEYELADTKGVILDGLPLGDTFMIYKNDSIYSMTYVGTPFIFAFRQLSPSVGALAKNCVAEFDGGHFILGNGDVYINDGQRVKSILPHKIRDYIFGEIDGDGFVRSFVVADYGNTEMWACFPTPTSATSQCNKAVVWNWTNNAFTIRDIPNLAHAGYGTVADPNSFTTWAAAIPTWSSSLGTWTATWSQSENVLVMASPTDTKLYRNASGNREDDTDMTSFIER
;
A
#
# COMPACT_ATOMS: atom_id res chain seq x y z
N THR A 1 -17.76 -22.15 8.29
CA THR A 1 -16.71 -21.11 8.25
C THR A 1 -16.31 -20.76 9.68
N SER A 2 -15.07 -21.10 10.06
CA SER A 2 -14.53 -20.74 11.37
C SER A 2 -14.40 -19.23 11.46
N THR A 3 -14.99 -18.61 12.46
CA THR A 3 -14.86 -17.18 12.77
C THR A 3 -13.74 -16.90 13.78
N VAL A 4 -12.96 -17.91 14.13
CA VAL A 4 -11.88 -17.81 15.11
C VAL A 4 -10.55 -17.67 14.37
N MET A 5 -9.80 -16.62 14.67
CA MET A 5 -8.40 -16.50 14.23
C MET A 5 -7.59 -17.60 14.94
N ALA A 6 -6.91 -18.44 14.17
CA ALA A 6 -6.00 -19.45 14.67
C ALA A 6 -4.54 -19.00 14.47
N ASN A 7 -3.66 -19.45 15.36
CA ASN A 7 -2.23 -19.25 15.19
C ASN A 7 -1.73 -19.97 13.93
N LEU A 8 -0.76 -19.40 13.24
CA LEU A 8 -0.10 -20.06 12.12
C LEU A 8 0.64 -21.29 12.61
N THR A 9 0.38 -22.41 11.93
CA THR A 9 1.01 -23.68 12.29
C THR A 9 2.50 -23.64 11.96
N TYR A 10 3.32 -24.04 12.92
CA TYR A 10 4.79 -24.13 12.77
C TYR A 10 5.48 -22.80 12.39
N TRP A 11 4.92 -21.67 12.79
CA TRP A 11 5.59 -20.38 12.61
C TRP A 11 6.96 -20.35 13.33
N ALA A 12 7.02 -20.88 14.53
CA ALA A 12 8.24 -21.23 15.26
C ALA A 12 7.91 -22.24 16.34
N ALA A 13 8.82 -23.16 16.66
CA ALA A 13 8.64 -24.12 17.74
C ALA A 13 8.46 -23.39 19.08
N GLY A 14 7.32 -23.57 19.72
CA GLY A 14 6.99 -22.90 20.99
C GLY A 14 6.63 -21.42 20.86
N ALA A 15 6.29 -20.98 19.63
CA ALA A 15 5.93 -19.59 19.37
C ALA A 15 4.76 -19.13 20.22
N GLY A 16 5.03 -18.21 21.13
CA GLY A 16 4.04 -17.41 21.83
C GLY A 16 3.75 -16.11 21.10
N ALA A 17 3.04 -15.19 21.76
CA ALA A 17 2.68 -13.87 21.23
C ALA A 17 3.88 -12.95 20.88
N THR A 18 5.11 -13.39 21.11
CA THR A 18 6.35 -12.65 20.85
C THR A 18 6.97 -12.90 19.48
N HIS A 19 6.36 -13.76 18.66
CA HIS A 19 6.82 -14.03 17.30
C HIS A 19 5.83 -13.42 16.30
N TYR A 20 6.23 -12.37 15.60
CA TYR A 20 5.38 -11.68 14.62
C TYR A 20 6.19 -10.98 13.53
N PRO A 21 5.68 -10.91 12.32
CA PRO A 21 6.23 -10.06 11.25
C PRO A 21 5.64 -8.66 11.32
N VAL A 22 6.35 -7.68 10.78
CA VAL A 22 5.84 -6.31 10.61
C VAL A 22 4.91 -6.23 9.39
N SER A 23 5.21 -6.98 8.32
CA SER A 23 4.40 -7.05 7.11
C SER A 23 4.29 -8.48 6.60
N VAL A 24 3.10 -8.85 6.07
CA VAL A 24 2.87 -10.12 5.37
C VAL A 24 2.26 -9.81 4.01
N ARG A 25 2.80 -10.43 2.97
CA ARG A 25 2.34 -10.29 1.58
C ARG A 25 2.20 -11.65 0.92
N ALA A 26 1.27 -11.78 -0.01
CA ALA A 26 1.17 -12.96 -0.86
C ALA A 26 2.05 -12.79 -2.10
N PHE A 27 2.76 -13.84 -2.46
CA PHE A 27 3.51 -13.90 -3.71
C PHE A 27 3.44 -15.31 -4.28
N ARG A 28 2.90 -15.44 -5.49
CA ARG A 28 2.55 -16.74 -6.07
C ARG A 28 1.67 -17.54 -5.09
N SER A 29 2.05 -18.78 -4.80
CA SER A 29 1.36 -19.65 -3.84
C SER A 29 1.94 -19.55 -2.40
N PHE A 30 2.82 -18.60 -2.13
CA PHE A 30 3.49 -18.43 -0.83
C PHE A 30 2.99 -17.19 -0.09
N LEU A 31 3.04 -17.25 1.23
CA LEU A 31 3.00 -16.05 2.07
C LEU A 31 4.42 -15.65 2.45
N ILE A 32 4.73 -14.38 2.25
CA ILE A 32 6.04 -13.79 2.56
C ILE A 32 5.89 -12.90 3.79
N ALA A 33 6.63 -13.20 4.82
CA ALA A 33 6.70 -12.43 6.05
C ALA A 33 8.00 -11.62 6.08
N LEU A 34 7.89 -10.35 6.42
CA LEU A 34 8.96 -9.36 6.34
C LEU A 34 9.18 -8.69 7.68
N ASN A 35 10.45 -8.43 8.03
CA ASN A 35 10.85 -7.76 9.26
C ASN A 35 10.27 -8.47 10.48
N ILE A 36 10.97 -9.48 10.94
CA ILE A 36 10.45 -10.47 11.89
C ILE A 36 10.95 -10.15 13.28
N ASN A 37 10.07 -10.32 14.26
CA ASN A 37 10.44 -10.39 15.67
C ASN A 37 10.36 -11.86 16.10
N GLU A 38 11.44 -12.39 16.65
CA GLU A 38 11.51 -13.77 17.18
C GLU A 38 11.81 -13.75 18.67
N ALA A 39 10.89 -14.28 19.46
CA ALA A 39 10.99 -14.36 20.92
C ALA A 39 11.30 -13.02 21.59
N GLY A 40 10.80 -11.90 21.03
CA GLY A 40 11.08 -10.56 21.51
C GLY A 40 12.35 -9.93 20.96
N THR A 41 13.12 -10.64 20.13
CA THR A 41 14.32 -10.10 19.45
C THR A 41 13.95 -9.66 18.04
N PRO A 42 14.06 -8.35 17.70
CA PRO A 42 13.82 -7.88 16.34
C PRO A 42 14.94 -8.35 15.41
N ILE A 43 14.57 -8.93 14.26
CA ILE A 43 15.47 -9.26 13.16
C ILE A 43 14.94 -8.54 11.90
N PRO A 44 15.18 -7.22 11.79
CA PRO A 44 14.48 -6.37 10.81
C PRO A 44 14.91 -6.61 9.36
N GLN A 45 15.91 -7.42 9.13
CA GLN A 45 16.44 -7.77 7.80
C GLN A 45 16.00 -9.16 7.34
N LYS A 46 15.22 -9.88 8.17
CA LYS A 46 14.79 -11.24 7.90
C LYS A 46 13.53 -11.27 7.04
N VAL A 47 13.57 -12.13 6.03
CA VAL A 47 12.46 -12.56 5.19
C VAL A 47 12.19 -14.03 5.49
N LYS A 48 10.94 -14.39 5.70
CA LYS A 48 10.52 -15.78 5.90
C LYS A 48 9.34 -16.09 4.98
N TRP A 49 9.32 -17.28 4.42
CA TRP A 49 8.24 -17.70 3.54
C TRP A 49 7.63 -19.03 3.99
N SER A 50 6.36 -19.18 3.74
CA SER A 50 5.60 -20.39 4.05
C SER A 50 5.87 -21.52 3.06
N THR A 51 5.29 -22.68 3.32
CA THR A 51 5.08 -23.68 2.29
C THR A 51 4.14 -23.18 1.21
N GLU A 52 4.21 -23.78 0.04
CA GLU A 52 3.24 -23.52 -1.03
C GLU A 52 1.82 -23.86 -0.56
N ALA A 53 0.89 -22.92 -0.78
CA ALA A 53 -0.51 -23.10 -0.45
C ALA A 53 -1.30 -23.59 -1.68
N ALA A 54 -2.15 -24.58 -1.50
CA ALA A 54 -3.11 -24.97 -2.52
C ALA A 54 -4.15 -23.85 -2.75
N THR A 55 -4.80 -23.86 -3.91
CA THR A 55 -5.85 -22.88 -4.24
C THR A 55 -6.91 -22.82 -3.15
N GLN A 56 -7.20 -21.60 -2.65
CA GLN A 56 -8.16 -21.32 -1.57
C GLN A 56 -7.80 -21.96 -0.21
N ALA A 57 -6.56 -22.39 -0.02
CA ALA A 57 -6.06 -22.92 1.25
C ALA A 57 -5.05 -21.96 1.90
N VAL A 58 -4.82 -22.18 3.20
CA VAL A 58 -3.71 -21.54 3.93
C VAL A 58 -2.47 -22.43 3.83
N PRO A 59 -1.26 -21.85 3.90
CA PRO A 59 -0.03 -22.64 3.96
C PRO A 59 -0.04 -23.60 5.15
N THR A 60 0.51 -24.79 4.97
CA THR A 60 0.50 -25.84 6.00
C THR A 60 1.63 -25.70 7.01
N SER A 61 2.73 -25.05 6.65
CA SER A 61 3.90 -24.90 7.52
C SER A 61 4.70 -23.64 7.24
N TRP A 62 5.44 -23.19 8.25
CA TRP A 62 6.45 -22.15 8.19
C TRP A 62 7.80 -22.66 8.75
N ASP A 63 7.94 -23.96 8.88
CA ASP A 63 9.11 -24.60 9.50
C ASP A 63 10.26 -24.68 8.50
N GLU A 64 11.20 -23.77 8.62
CA GLU A 64 12.42 -23.68 7.82
C GLU A 64 13.44 -24.78 8.13
N SER A 65 13.32 -25.43 9.28
CA SER A 65 14.23 -26.50 9.70
C SER A 65 13.94 -27.84 9.03
N SER A 66 12.77 -27.99 8.45
CA SER A 66 12.33 -29.23 7.81
C SER A 66 12.76 -29.28 6.35
N ALA A 67 13.67 -30.18 6.02
CA ALA A 67 14.13 -30.40 4.65
C ALA A 67 13.05 -30.99 3.71
N THR A 68 11.86 -31.32 4.21
CA THR A 68 10.77 -31.92 3.45
C THR A 68 9.72 -30.92 3.00
N VAL A 69 9.85 -29.66 3.40
CA VAL A 69 8.91 -28.57 3.05
C VAL A 69 9.65 -27.42 2.38
N ASP A 70 8.90 -26.64 1.58
CA ASP A 70 9.45 -25.51 0.82
C ASP A 70 9.51 -24.22 1.64
N ALA A 71 9.13 -24.25 2.93
CA ALA A 71 9.27 -23.13 3.83
C ALA A 71 10.73 -22.80 4.08
N GLY A 72 11.04 -21.53 4.29
CA GLY A 72 12.41 -21.12 4.54
C GLY A 72 12.51 -19.66 4.99
N GLU A 73 13.73 -19.26 5.26
CA GLU A 73 14.06 -17.89 5.64
C GLU A 73 15.37 -17.43 5.03
N TYR A 74 15.53 -16.12 4.93
CA TYR A 74 16.76 -15.51 4.47
C TYR A 74 16.95 -14.13 5.13
N GLU A 75 18.17 -13.82 5.51
CA GLU A 75 18.52 -12.52 6.09
C GLU A 75 19.27 -11.65 5.08
N LEU A 76 18.67 -10.49 4.75
CA LEU A 76 19.25 -9.50 3.83
C LEU A 76 20.25 -8.61 4.59
N ALA A 77 21.35 -9.19 5.05
CA ALA A 77 22.36 -8.54 5.91
C ALA A 77 23.40 -7.70 5.15
N ASP A 78 23.39 -7.74 3.80
CA ASP A 78 24.34 -6.98 2.97
C ASP A 78 24.22 -5.46 3.17
N THR A 79 23.04 -4.98 3.54
CA THR A 79 22.77 -3.58 3.91
C THR A 79 22.21 -3.48 5.32
N LYS A 80 22.50 -2.38 6.00
CA LYS A 80 22.12 -2.19 7.42
C LYS A 80 20.66 -1.83 7.61
N GLY A 81 19.97 -1.39 6.55
CA GLY A 81 18.60 -0.91 6.61
C GLY A 81 17.61 -1.96 7.05
N VAL A 82 16.49 -1.51 7.58
CA VAL A 82 15.36 -2.35 7.98
C VAL A 82 14.41 -2.57 6.81
N ILE A 83 13.83 -3.75 6.69
CA ILE A 83 12.77 -4.03 5.72
C ILE A 83 11.50 -3.31 6.18
N LEU A 84 10.93 -2.51 5.29
CA LEU A 84 9.71 -1.76 5.54
C LEU A 84 8.50 -2.44 4.94
N ASP A 85 8.59 -2.86 3.68
CA ASP A 85 7.49 -3.53 2.98
C ASP A 85 8.00 -4.35 1.79
N GLY A 86 7.09 -5.05 1.10
CA GLY A 86 7.37 -5.75 -0.15
C GLY A 86 6.11 -5.92 -0.97
N LEU A 87 6.26 -5.87 -2.29
CA LEU A 87 5.17 -6.01 -3.25
C LEU A 87 5.61 -6.86 -4.45
N PRO A 88 4.70 -7.66 -5.03
CA PRO A 88 4.99 -8.36 -6.28
C PRO A 88 5.10 -7.38 -7.45
N LEU A 89 6.04 -7.64 -8.36
CA LEU A 89 6.19 -6.92 -9.62
C LEU A 89 6.44 -7.93 -10.73
N GLY A 90 5.39 -8.24 -11.48
CA GLY A 90 5.41 -9.34 -12.44
C GLY A 90 5.79 -10.67 -11.79
N ASP A 91 6.83 -11.31 -12.28
CA ASP A 91 7.31 -12.61 -11.78
C ASP A 91 8.29 -12.50 -10.60
N THR A 92 8.57 -11.30 -10.12
CA THR A 92 9.49 -11.03 -9.01
C THR A 92 8.76 -10.40 -7.83
N PHE A 93 9.31 -10.56 -6.64
CA PHE A 93 8.84 -9.87 -5.46
C PHE A 93 9.88 -8.84 -5.03
N MET A 94 9.49 -7.58 -4.99
CA MET A 94 10.37 -6.48 -4.60
C MET A 94 10.29 -6.23 -3.11
N ILE A 95 11.44 -6.23 -2.43
CA ILE A 95 11.58 -5.97 -1.00
C ILE A 95 12.21 -4.60 -0.82
N TYR A 96 11.52 -3.74 -0.09
CA TYR A 96 11.90 -2.36 0.16
C TYR A 96 12.42 -2.20 1.59
N LYS A 97 13.67 -1.81 1.69
CA LYS A 97 14.29 -1.36 2.93
C LYS A 97 14.31 0.17 2.97
N ASN A 98 14.68 0.75 4.08
CA ASN A 98 14.84 2.21 4.18
C ASN A 98 16.07 2.73 3.44
N ASP A 99 17.04 1.88 3.09
CA ASP A 99 18.30 2.24 2.45
C ASP A 99 18.54 1.54 1.10
N SER A 100 17.78 0.49 0.76
CA SER A 100 18.06 -0.37 -0.38
C SER A 100 16.82 -1.11 -0.88
N ILE A 101 16.90 -1.65 -2.09
CA ILE A 101 15.85 -2.45 -2.73
C ILE A 101 16.44 -3.79 -3.16
N TYR A 102 15.72 -4.86 -2.86
CA TYR A 102 16.06 -6.22 -3.29
C TYR A 102 14.95 -6.81 -4.16
N SER A 103 15.35 -7.67 -5.10
CA SER A 103 14.43 -8.52 -5.84
C SER A 103 14.55 -9.95 -5.35
N MET A 104 13.41 -10.59 -5.09
CA MET A 104 13.29 -12.00 -4.76
C MET A 104 12.60 -12.70 -5.92
N THR A 105 13.24 -13.72 -6.46
CA THR A 105 12.76 -14.46 -7.64
C THR A 105 12.61 -15.94 -7.28
N TYR A 106 11.50 -16.54 -7.71
CA TYR A 106 11.29 -17.97 -7.54
C TYR A 106 12.21 -18.76 -8.47
N VAL A 107 12.99 -19.68 -7.91
CA VAL A 107 13.94 -20.52 -8.66
C VAL A 107 13.65 -22.02 -8.52
N GLY A 108 12.73 -22.39 -7.62
CA GLY A 108 12.40 -23.77 -7.34
C GLY A 108 13.41 -24.47 -6.43
N THR A 109 13.16 -25.76 -6.21
CA THR A 109 14.02 -26.57 -5.33
C THR A 109 15.45 -26.71 -5.89
N PRO A 110 16.49 -26.72 -5.04
CA PRO A 110 16.43 -26.75 -3.56
C PRO A 110 16.37 -25.38 -2.88
N PHE A 111 16.47 -24.27 -3.60
CA PHE A 111 16.64 -22.94 -3.00
C PHE A 111 15.35 -22.10 -2.91
N ILE A 112 14.25 -22.56 -3.47
CA ILE A 112 12.94 -21.93 -3.54
C ILE A 112 13.00 -20.48 -4.06
N PHE A 113 13.71 -19.58 -3.38
CA PHE A 113 13.89 -18.19 -3.79
C PHE A 113 15.36 -17.79 -3.87
N ALA A 114 15.67 -16.94 -4.85
CA ALA A 114 16.95 -16.26 -5.00
C ALA A 114 16.76 -14.76 -4.75
N PHE A 115 17.72 -14.16 -4.06
CA PHE A 115 17.72 -12.75 -3.69
C PHE A 115 18.81 -12.01 -4.45
N ARG A 116 18.50 -10.83 -4.97
CA ARG A 116 19.46 -9.96 -5.64
C ARG A 116 19.21 -8.51 -5.24
N GLN A 117 20.25 -7.80 -4.86
CA GLN A 117 20.18 -6.37 -4.63
C GLN A 117 20.00 -5.63 -5.97
N LEU A 118 18.93 -4.82 -6.05
CA LEU A 118 18.62 -4.00 -7.21
C LEU A 118 19.20 -2.58 -7.07
N SER A 119 19.04 -1.98 -5.90
CA SER A 119 19.58 -0.65 -5.59
C SER A 119 20.20 -0.64 -4.21
N PRO A 120 21.45 -0.15 -4.06
CA PRO A 120 22.15 -0.09 -2.78
C PRO A 120 21.92 1.22 -2.00
N SER A 121 21.23 2.21 -2.58
CA SER A 121 21.15 3.56 -2.03
C SER A 121 19.78 4.21 -2.13
N VAL A 122 18.78 3.48 -2.64
CA VAL A 122 17.39 3.94 -2.72
C VAL A 122 16.53 2.99 -1.91
N GLY A 123 15.72 3.53 -1.01
CA GLY A 123 14.78 2.79 -0.21
C GLY A 123 13.46 3.54 -0.04
N ALA A 124 12.51 2.95 0.66
CA ALA A 124 11.24 3.58 0.99
C ALA A 124 11.37 4.46 2.26
N LEU A 125 10.52 5.46 2.39
CA LEU A 125 10.49 6.35 3.56
C LEU A 125 9.92 5.63 4.80
N ALA A 126 8.81 4.94 4.63
CA ALA A 126 8.11 4.23 5.69
C ALA A 126 7.34 3.02 5.13
N LYS A 127 6.71 2.25 6.00
CA LYS A 127 5.75 1.20 5.61
C LYS A 127 4.59 1.83 4.83
N ASN A 128 4.09 1.12 3.82
CA ASN A 128 3.05 1.59 2.90
C ASN A 128 3.45 2.79 2.01
N CYS A 129 4.74 3.15 1.94
CA CYS A 129 5.25 4.17 1.03
C CYS A 129 5.56 3.66 -0.38
N VAL A 130 5.06 2.49 -0.72
CA VAL A 130 5.19 1.88 -2.05
C VAL A 130 3.83 1.41 -2.52
N ALA A 131 3.50 1.70 -3.77
CA ALA A 131 2.28 1.20 -4.41
C ALA A 131 2.54 0.84 -5.87
N GLU A 132 1.78 -0.14 -6.36
CA GLU A 132 1.83 -0.59 -7.74
C GLU A 132 1.06 0.37 -8.65
N PHE A 133 1.58 0.61 -9.86
CA PHE A 133 0.87 1.24 -10.97
C PHE A 133 1.37 0.61 -12.27
N ASP A 134 0.61 0.68 -13.31
CA ASP A 134 0.88 0.30 -14.71
C ASP A 134 2.24 -0.39 -15.01
N GLY A 135 2.47 -1.55 -14.37
CA GLY A 135 3.67 -2.37 -14.56
C GLY A 135 4.92 -1.91 -13.81
N GLY A 136 4.78 -1.03 -12.82
CA GLY A 136 5.87 -0.55 -11.98
C GLY A 136 5.44 -0.29 -10.54
N HIS A 137 6.42 0.04 -9.70
CA HIS A 137 6.17 0.52 -8.34
C HIS A 137 6.56 1.98 -8.21
N PHE A 138 5.64 2.77 -7.67
CA PHE A 138 5.90 4.13 -7.20
C PHE A 138 6.37 4.07 -5.76
N ILE A 139 7.47 4.78 -5.45
CA ILE A 139 8.14 4.73 -4.15
C ILE A 139 8.28 6.16 -3.61
N LEU A 140 7.68 6.44 -2.48
CA LEU A 140 8.03 7.61 -1.68
C LEU A 140 9.26 7.24 -0.86
N GLY A 141 10.43 7.69 -1.29
CA GLY A 141 11.71 7.41 -0.66
C GLY A 141 12.14 8.48 0.33
N ASN A 142 13.31 8.30 0.92
CA ASN A 142 13.92 9.30 1.78
C ASN A 142 14.61 10.39 0.93
N GLY A 143 13.96 11.53 0.78
CA GLY A 143 14.46 12.69 0.04
C GLY A 143 14.13 12.71 -1.45
N ASP A 144 13.42 11.72 -2.01
CA ASP A 144 13.00 11.73 -3.41
C ASP A 144 11.83 10.77 -3.66
N VAL A 145 11.23 10.87 -4.84
CA VAL A 145 10.21 9.94 -5.33
C VAL A 145 10.76 9.16 -6.52
N TYR A 146 10.58 7.86 -6.49
CA TYR A 146 11.14 6.97 -7.47
C TYR A 146 10.09 6.09 -8.13
N ILE A 147 10.42 5.62 -9.34
CA ILE A 147 9.74 4.53 -10.02
C ILE A 147 10.71 3.35 -10.11
N ASN A 148 10.21 2.17 -9.81
CA ASN A 148 10.90 0.89 -10.00
C ASN A 148 10.16 0.06 -11.05
N ASP A 149 10.82 -0.25 -12.16
CA ASP A 149 10.31 -1.10 -13.25
C ASP A 149 10.73 -2.57 -13.12
N GLY A 150 11.33 -2.95 -11.99
CA GLY A 150 11.88 -4.29 -11.73
C GLY A 150 13.33 -4.47 -12.18
N GLN A 151 13.86 -3.58 -13.00
CA GLN A 151 15.25 -3.60 -13.47
C GLN A 151 16.02 -2.35 -13.07
N ARG A 152 15.34 -1.21 -12.99
CA ARG A 152 15.93 0.09 -12.71
C ARG A 152 15.05 0.89 -11.76
N VAL A 153 15.71 1.70 -10.96
CA VAL A 153 15.06 2.67 -10.09
C VAL A 153 15.38 4.07 -10.62
N LYS A 154 14.35 4.85 -10.94
CA LYS A 154 14.49 6.17 -11.54
C LYS A 154 13.78 7.22 -10.69
N SER A 155 14.46 8.32 -10.38
CA SER A 155 13.84 9.53 -9.81
C SER A 155 12.93 10.19 -10.85
N ILE A 156 11.75 10.64 -10.39
CA ILE A 156 10.77 11.30 -11.25
C ILE A 156 10.42 12.69 -10.79
N LEU A 157 10.78 13.06 -9.55
CA LEU A 157 10.35 14.32 -8.96
C LEU A 157 11.19 15.50 -9.46
N PRO A 158 10.57 16.57 -10.01
CA PRO A 158 11.29 17.79 -10.34
C PRO A 158 11.94 18.43 -9.09
N HIS A 159 13.13 18.98 -9.25
CA HIS A 159 13.95 19.49 -8.14
C HIS A 159 13.20 20.48 -7.23
N LYS A 160 12.46 21.43 -7.80
CA LYS A 160 11.71 22.43 -7.02
C LYS A 160 10.61 21.80 -6.16
N ILE A 161 9.91 20.81 -6.69
CA ILE A 161 8.86 20.10 -5.96
C ILE A 161 9.48 19.22 -4.87
N ARG A 162 10.63 18.61 -5.16
CA ARG A 162 11.39 17.80 -4.20
C ARG A 162 11.74 18.61 -2.95
N ASP A 163 12.39 19.75 -3.11
CA ASP A 163 12.81 20.58 -2.00
C ASP A 163 11.61 21.05 -1.15
N TYR A 164 10.51 21.39 -1.81
CA TYR A 164 9.28 21.77 -1.14
C TYR A 164 8.72 20.63 -0.29
N ILE A 165 8.52 19.44 -0.88
CA ILE A 165 7.90 18.30 -0.20
C ILE A 165 8.74 17.85 0.99
N PHE A 166 10.03 17.57 0.74
CA PHE A 166 10.91 17.03 1.78
C PHE A 166 11.31 18.06 2.83
N GLY A 167 11.12 19.35 2.55
CA GLY A 167 11.20 20.43 3.55
C GLY A 167 9.96 20.53 4.45
N GLU A 168 8.81 20.00 4.00
CA GLU A 168 7.55 20.07 4.74
C GLU A 168 7.16 18.78 5.44
N ILE A 169 7.80 17.64 5.15
CA ILE A 169 7.50 16.38 5.85
C ILE A 169 7.89 16.51 7.33
N ASP A 170 6.94 16.16 8.20
CA ASP A 170 7.18 16.11 9.65
C ASP A 170 8.20 15.04 10.00
N GLY A 171 9.31 15.43 10.62
CA GLY A 171 10.40 14.54 11.01
C GLY A 171 10.03 13.49 12.06
N ASP A 172 9.00 13.73 12.86
CA ASP A 172 8.50 12.78 13.87
C ASP A 172 7.33 11.95 13.33
N GLY A 173 6.52 12.53 12.44
CA GLY A 173 5.30 11.93 11.89
C GLY A 173 5.49 11.14 10.60
N PHE A 174 6.64 11.20 9.94
CA PHE A 174 6.86 10.62 8.60
C PHE A 174 6.52 9.12 8.49
N VAL A 175 6.59 8.38 9.58
CA VAL A 175 6.24 6.94 9.63
C VAL A 175 4.78 6.66 9.27
N ARG A 176 3.92 7.67 9.29
CA ARG A 176 2.51 7.59 8.91
C ARG A 176 2.27 7.91 7.43
N SER A 177 3.30 8.31 6.71
CA SER A 177 3.21 8.52 5.27
C SER A 177 2.80 7.24 4.55
N PHE A 178 2.01 7.38 3.50
CA PHE A 178 1.59 6.25 2.68
C PHE A 178 1.41 6.67 1.22
N VAL A 179 1.43 5.68 0.35
CA VAL A 179 1.17 5.85 -1.08
C VAL A 179 -0.02 5.00 -1.48
N VAL A 180 -0.87 5.55 -2.34
CA VAL A 180 -2.03 4.83 -2.88
C VAL A 180 -2.25 5.22 -4.34
N ALA A 181 -2.67 4.26 -5.15
CA ALA A 181 -3.02 4.47 -6.55
C ALA A 181 -4.52 4.78 -6.69
N ASP A 182 -4.84 5.79 -7.48
CA ASP A 182 -6.17 6.04 -8.02
C ASP A 182 -6.18 5.66 -9.50
N TYR A 183 -6.55 4.42 -9.78
CA TYR A 183 -6.54 3.88 -11.15
C TYR A 183 -7.59 4.55 -12.04
N GLY A 184 -8.67 5.07 -11.47
CA GLY A 184 -9.72 5.76 -12.22
C GLY A 184 -9.24 7.06 -12.86
N ASN A 185 -8.41 7.79 -12.13
CA ASN A 185 -7.83 9.08 -12.57
C ASN A 185 -6.39 8.97 -13.05
N THR A 186 -5.81 7.76 -13.05
CA THR A 186 -4.39 7.53 -13.37
C THR A 186 -3.45 8.37 -12.49
N GLU A 187 -3.72 8.41 -11.19
CA GLU A 187 -2.99 9.22 -10.21
C GLU A 187 -2.36 8.36 -9.11
N MET A 188 -1.11 8.69 -8.76
CA MET A 188 -0.44 8.18 -7.57
C MET A 188 -0.44 9.26 -6.49
N TRP A 189 -0.98 8.96 -5.36
CA TRP A 189 -1.09 9.84 -4.21
C TRP A 189 -0.04 9.47 -3.17
N ALA A 190 0.95 10.31 -2.96
CA ALA A 190 1.91 10.21 -1.86
C ALA A 190 1.47 11.15 -0.74
N CYS A 191 0.87 10.60 0.29
CA CYS A 191 0.32 11.33 1.43
C CYS A 191 1.36 11.38 2.56
N PHE A 192 1.54 12.55 3.17
CA PHE A 192 2.48 12.74 4.26
C PHE A 192 1.98 13.77 5.28
N PRO A 193 2.39 13.64 6.55
CA PRO A 193 2.11 14.65 7.57
C PRO A 193 3.07 15.83 7.45
N THR A 194 2.56 17.03 7.74
CA THR A 194 3.39 18.22 7.93
C THR A 194 3.42 18.60 9.42
N PRO A 195 4.37 19.43 9.87
CA PRO A 195 4.43 19.91 11.27
C PRO A 195 3.18 20.66 11.72
N THR A 196 2.36 21.14 10.79
CA THR A 196 1.09 21.81 11.08
C THR A 196 -0.05 20.85 11.40
N SER A 197 0.12 19.55 11.18
CA SER A 197 -0.88 18.55 11.53
C SER A 197 -0.91 18.31 13.04
N ALA A 198 -1.99 18.74 13.69
CA ALA A 198 -2.18 18.58 15.14
C ALA A 198 -2.21 17.13 15.62
N THR A 199 -2.47 16.18 14.71
CA THR A 199 -2.62 14.76 15.01
C THR A 199 -1.50 13.90 14.41
N SER A 200 -0.51 14.51 13.76
CA SER A 200 0.52 13.85 12.94
C SER A 200 -0.06 12.91 11.88
N GLN A 201 -1.31 13.10 11.47
CA GLN A 201 -1.93 12.41 10.34
C GLN A 201 -1.56 13.11 9.02
N CYS A 202 -1.66 12.39 7.91
CA CYS A 202 -1.34 12.96 6.61
C CYS A 202 -2.34 14.06 6.26
N ASN A 203 -1.85 15.29 6.16
CA ASN A 203 -2.62 16.49 5.83
C ASN A 203 -2.24 17.10 4.49
N LYS A 204 -1.21 16.56 3.84
CA LYS A 204 -0.81 16.92 2.48
C LYS A 204 -0.55 15.69 1.62
N ALA A 205 -0.76 15.84 0.31
CA ALA A 205 -0.44 14.83 -0.67
C ALA A 205 0.24 15.45 -1.89
N VAL A 206 1.23 14.74 -2.42
CA VAL A 206 1.71 14.93 -3.78
C VAL A 206 1.04 13.93 -4.67
N VAL A 207 0.38 14.43 -5.68
CA VAL A 207 -0.33 13.63 -6.67
C VAL A 207 0.44 13.66 -7.98
N TRP A 208 0.82 12.50 -8.46
CA TRP A 208 1.47 12.33 -9.75
C TRP A 208 0.53 11.61 -10.71
N ASN A 209 0.21 12.27 -11.82
CA ASN A 209 -0.53 11.62 -12.90
C ASN A 209 0.47 10.98 -13.86
N TRP A 210 0.42 9.63 -13.96
CA TRP A 210 1.42 8.88 -14.73
C TRP A 210 1.18 8.93 -16.24
N THR A 211 0.01 9.36 -16.72
CA THR A 211 -0.29 9.48 -18.14
C THR A 211 0.34 10.73 -18.75
N ASN A 212 0.24 11.87 -18.07
CA ASN A 212 0.74 13.16 -18.54
C ASN A 212 2.01 13.62 -17.82
N ASN A 213 2.50 12.83 -16.84
CA ASN A 213 3.66 13.13 -16.01
C ASN A 213 3.56 14.48 -15.27
N ALA A 214 2.35 14.86 -14.85
CA ALA A 214 2.09 16.08 -14.11
C ALA A 214 2.09 15.83 -12.61
N PHE A 215 2.59 16.79 -11.85
CA PHE A 215 2.58 16.79 -10.39
C PHE A 215 1.66 17.89 -9.86
N THR A 216 0.87 17.56 -8.84
CA THR A 216 0.01 18.50 -8.13
C THR A 216 0.18 18.28 -6.63
N ILE A 217 0.14 19.35 -5.85
CA ILE A 217 0.14 19.30 -4.39
C ILE A 217 -1.29 19.58 -3.94
N ARG A 218 -1.80 18.77 -3.02
CA ARG A 218 -3.15 18.92 -2.46
C ARG A 218 -3.10 18.89 -0.95
N ASP A 219 -3.89 19.74 -0.32
CA ASP A 219 -4.22 19.64 1.10
C ASP A 219 -5.32 18.59 1.27
N ILE A 220 -5.22 17.76 2.29
CA ILE A 220 -6.13 16.65 2.55
C ILE A 220 -6.58 16.62 4.02
N PRO A 221 -7.78 16.09 4.32
CA PRO A 221 -8.34 16.13 5.67
C PRO A 221 -7.73 15.07 6.59
N ASN A 222 -6.55 15.33 7.18
CA ASN A 222 -5.90 14.49 8.21
C ASN A 222 -6.13 12.98 8.05
N LEU A 223 -5.63 12.41 6.95
CA LEU A 223 -5.89 11.01 6.58
C LEU A 223 -4.99 10.04 7.35
N ALA A 224 -5.56 8.94 7.83
CA ALA A 224 -4.80 7.81 8.35
C ALA A 224 -4.38 6.85 7.23
N HIS A 225 -5.25 6.62 6.27
CA HIS A 225 -5.00 5.75 5.13
C HIS A 225 -6.04 5.99 4.02
N ALA A 226 -5.73 5.50 2.83
CA ALA A 226 -6.65 5.49 1.71
C ALA A 226 -6.56 4.15 0.96
N GLY A 227 -7.62 3.79 0.27
CA GLY A 227 -7.67 2.58 -0.54
C GLY A 227 -8.54 2.77 -1.77
N TYR A 228 -8.14 2.17 -2.87
CA TYR A 228 -8.93 2.14 -4.10
C TYR A 228 -9.87 0.93 -4.06
N GLY A 229 -11.14 1.16 -4.31
CA GLY A 229 -12.13 0.10 -4.24
C GLY A 229 -13.46 0.48 -4.86
N THR A 230 -14.34 -0.50 -4.92
CA THR A 230 -15.67 -0.34 -5.47
C THR A 230 -16.64 0.16 -4.41
N VAL A 231 -17.25 1.31 -4.62
CA VAL A 231 -18.31 1.86 -3.77
C VAL A 231 -19.63 1.69 -4.51
N ALA A 232 -20.61 1.08 -3.83
CA ALA A 232 -21.95 1.00 -4.37
C ALA A 232 -22.57 2.40 -4.41
N ASP A 233 -23.24 2.73 -5.51
CA ASP A 233 -24.05 3.95 -5.58
C ASP A 233 -25.15 3.86 -4.49
N PRO A 234 -25.25 4.84 -3.58
CA PRO A 234 -26.31 4.85 -2.57
C PRO A 234 -27.73 4.89 -3.16
N ASN A 235 -27.84 5.27 -4.44
CA ASN A 235 -29.11 5.22 -5.17
C ASN A 235 -29.34 3.89 -5.91
N SER A 236 -28.42 2.92 -5.75
CA SER A 236 -28.55 1.61 -6.36
C SER A 236 -29.53 0.73 -5.57
N PHE A 237 -30.56 0.28 -6.23
CA PHE A 237 -31.53 -0.66 -5.65
C PHE A 237 -31.11 -2.10 -5.99
N THR A 238 -30.92 -2.91 -4.97
CA THR A 238 -30.55 -4.33 -5.13
C THR A 238 -31.73 -5.24 -5.47
N THR A 239 -32.95 -4.78 -5.29
CA THR A 239 -34.17 -5.53 -5.59
C THR A 239 -35.29 -4.61 -6.07
N TRP A 240 -36.23 -5.15 -6.86
CA TRP A 240 -37.46 -4.44 -7.26
C TRP A 240 -38.30 -3.97 -6.07
N ALA A 241 -38.27 -4.66 -4.95
CA ALA A 241 -38.96 -4.29 -3.73
C ALA A 241 -38.34 -3.10 -3.00
N ALA A 242 -37.05 -2.86 -3.21
CA ALA A 242 -36.33 -1.69 -2.69
C ALA A 242 -36.36 -0.50 -3.67
N ALA A 243 -36.83 -0.73 -4.90
CA ALA A 243 -37.04 0.32 -5.87
C ALA A 243 -38.12 1.32 -5.37
N ILE A 244 -37.90 2.56 -5.68
CA ILE A 244 -38.68 3.73 -5.27
C ILE A 244 -40.15 3.47 -5.25
N PRO A 245 -40.88 3.79 -4.18
CA PRO A 245 -42.31 3.46 -4.01
C PRO A 245 -43.24 4.18 -4.98
N THR A 246 -42.79 5.22 -5.68
CA THR A 246 -43.59 5.94 -6.66
C THR A 246 -42.77 6.46 -7.84
N TRP A 247 -43.35 6.41 -9.04
CA TRP A 247 -42.75 6.97 -10.27
C TRP A 247 -42.35 8.45 -10.17
N SER A 248 -43.09 9.22 -9.37
CA SER A 248 -42.87 10.64 -9.16
C SER A 248 -41.65 10.95 -8.29
N SER A 249 -41.11 9.98 -7.59
CA SER A 249 -39.90 10.13 -6.74
C SER A 249 -38.64 9.61 -7.41
N SER A 250 -38.70 9.09 -8.64
CA SER A 250 -37.49 8.69 -9.38
C SER A 250 -36.81 9.93 -9.97
N LEU A 251 -35.64 10.24 -9.45
CA LEU A 251 -34.82 11.39 -9.85
C LEU A 251 -33.91 11.11 -11.06
N GLY A 252 -34.19 10.13 -11.89
CA GLY A 252 -33.34 9.79 -13.02
C GLY A 252 -34.03 9.03 -14.13
N THR A 253 -33.34 8.85 -15.24
CA THR A 253 -33.76 8.00 -16.36
C THR A 253 -33.63 6.53 -15.99
N TRP A 254 -34.39 5.64 -16.64
CA TRP A 254 -34.32 4.17 -16.42
C TRP A 254 -32.89 3.60 -16.49
N THR A 255 -32.05 4.20 -17.26
CA THR A 255 -30.64 3.84 -17.37
C THR A 255 -29.79 4.30 -16.17
N ALA A 256 -30.23 5.30 -15.42
CA ALA A 256 -29.54 5.80 -14.24
C ALA A 256 -29.85 5.03 -12.95
N THR A 257 -30.90 4.21 -12.94
CA THR A 257 -31.31 3.39 -11.78
C THR A 257 -30.61 2.04 -11.69
N TRP A 258 -29.88 1.64 -12.72
CA TRP A 258 -29.03 0.44 -12.66
C TRP A 258 -27.66 0.85 -12.14
N SER A 259 -27.46 0.58 -10.88
CA SER A 259 -26.25 0.77 -10.12
C SER A 259 -24.98 0.52 -10.93
N GLN A 260 -24.30 1.58 -11.26
CA GLN A 260 -22.90 1.47 -11.59
C GLN A 260 -22.14 1.61 -10.27
N SER A 261 -21.62 0.48 -9.79
CA SER A 261 -20.59 0.54 -8.77
C SER A 261 -19.38 1.25 -9.39
N GLU A 262 -18.97 2.33 -8.79
CA GLU A 262 -17.79 3.07 -9.25
C GLU A 262 -16.58 2.67 -8.44
N ASN A 263 -15.47 2.44 -9.15
CA ASN A 263 -14.18 2.27 -8.51
C ASN A 263 -13.61 3.66 -8.19
N VAL A 264 -13.45 3.93 -6.94
CA VAL A 264 -13.01 5.25 -6.44
C VAL A 264 -11.97 5.11 -5.35
N LEU A 265 -11.18 6.16 -5.17
CA LEU A 265 -10.30 6.29 -4.03
C LEU A 265 -11.12 6.73 -2.81
N VAL A 266 -11.14 5.89 -1.78
CA VAL A 266 -11.77 6.15 -0.49
C VAL A 266 -10.68 6.49 0.53
N MET A 267 -10.84 7.59 1.22
CA MET A 267 -9.89 8.14 2.18
C MET A 267 -10.51 8.12 3.58
N ALA A 268 -9.77 7.65 4.58
CA ALA A 268 -10.24 7.55 5.96
C ALA A 268 -9.57 8.60 6.85
N SER A 269 -10.39 9.48 7.44
CA SER A 269 -9.95 10.46 8.44
C SER A 269 -10.35 10.00 9.85
N PRO A 270 -9.39 9.71 10.72
CA PRO A 270 -9.68 9.37 12.11
C PRO A 270 -10.06 10.59 12.94
N THR A 271 -9.66 11.79 12.52
CA THR A 271 -9.96 13.04 13.22
C THR A 271 -11.43 13.36 13.16
N ASP A 272 -12.03 13.23 11.98
CA ASP A 272 -13.43 13.58 11.73
C ASP A 272 -14.35 12.35 11.82
N THR A 273 -13.76 11.14 11.95
CA THR A 273 -14.47 9.85 11.91
C THR A 273 -15.28 9.66 10.62
N LYS A 274 -14.79 10.24 9.52
CA LYS A 274 -15.43 10.23 8.20
C LYS A 274 -14.64 9.43 7.18
N LEU A 275 -15.36 8.92 6.17
CA LEU A 275 -14.79 8.42 4.95
C LEU A 275 -15.05 9.44 3.84
N TYR A 276 -13.99 9.84 3.17
CA TYR A 276 -14.05 10.76 2.03
C TYR A 276 -13.93 9.98 0.73
N ARG A 277 -14.66 10.40 -0.27
CA ARG A 277 -14.59 9.88 -1.64
C ARG A 277 -13.85 10.90 -2.51
N ASN A 278 -12.78 10.48 -3.18
CA ASN A 278 -12.07 11.36 -4.10
C ASN A 278 -12.93 11.68 -5.33
N ALA A 279 -12.79 12.89 -5.86
CA ALA A 279 -13.42 13.36 -7.09
C ALA A 279 -14.96 13.24 -7.15
N SER A 280 -15.63 13.27 -6.01
CA SER A 280 -17.10 13.28 -5.96
C SER A 280 -17.64 14.69 -5.72
N GLY A 281 -18.27 15.28 -6.75
CA GLY A 281 -18.90 16.59 -6.67
C GLY A 281 -17.94 17.79 -6.74
N ASN A 282 -18.50 18.97 -6.46
CA ASN A 282 -17.80 20.26 -6.46
C ASN A 282 -17.75 20.91 -5.08
N ARG A 283 -17.94 20.10 -4.03
CA ARG A 283 -17.94 20.55 -2.63
C ARG A 283 -16.97 19.72 -1.81
N GLU A 284 -16.31 20.36 -0.89
CA GLU A 284 -15.51 19.75 0.14
C GLU A 284 -16.27 19.88 1.47
N ASP A 285 -16.72 18.75 2.03
CA ASP A 285 -17.47 18.65 3.30
C ASP A 285 -18.63 19.66 3.40
N ASP A 286 -19.52 19.68 2.37
CA ASP A 286 -20.65 20.59 2.18
C ASP A 286 -20.30 22.08 1.95
N THR A 287 -19.03 22.44 1.88
CA THR A 287 -18.57 23.77 1.46
C THR A 287 -18.20 23.81 -0.02
N ASP A 288 -18.61 24.85 -0.72
CA ASP A 288 -18.25 25.03 -2.13
C ASP A 288 -16.74 25.24 -2.26
N MET A 289 -16.09 24.45 -3.13
CA MET A 289 -14.66 24.62 -3.42
C MET A 289 -14.44 25.94 -4.15
N THR A 290 -13.56 26.76 -3.62
CA THR A 290 -13.07 27.96 -4.31
C THR A 290 -11.90 27.58 -5.20
N SER A 291 -12.05 27.74 -6.52
CA SER A 291 -10.94 27.59 -7.46
C SER A 291 -10.48 28.98 -7.94
N PHE A 292 -9.18 29.21 -7.94
CA PHE A 292 -8.59 30.41 -8.52
C PHE A 292 -7.40 30.00 -9.42
N ILE A 293 -7.18 30.83 -10.44
CA ILE A 293 -6.02 30.69 -11.34
C ILE A 293 -5.14 31.90 -11.09
N GLU A 294 -3.96 31.67 -10.54
CA GLU A 294 -2.89 32.67 -10.49
C GLU A 294 -2.10 32.64 -11.79
N ARG A 295 -1.92 33.83 -12.41
CA ARG A 295 -1.12 33.99 -13.63
C ARG A 295 0.30 34.42 -13.33
#